data_f511c839c9d9cd2130a4cbcf81c368a7
#
_entry.id   f511c839c9d9cd2130a4cbcf81c368a7
#
_cell.length_a   1.000
_cell.length_b   1.000
_cell.length_c   1.000
_cell.angle_alpha   90.00
_cell.angle_beta   90.00
_cell.angle_gamma   90.00
#
_symmetry.space_group_name_H-M   'P 1'
#
loop_
_entity.id
_entity.type
_entity.pdbx_description
1 polymer ?
#
loop_
_entity_poly.entity_id
_entity_poly.type
_entity_poly.pdbx_seq_one_letter_code
_entity_poly.pdbx_strand_id
1 'polypeptide(L)'
;MCSSDLYKTTGRGRRAGLKDHRVGYPLERVCIDIVGPFPQSDHVNKNALVVTDCFTKYVEIYAMPNQEAATVSKVMVCEFFTRFGVPEYLHSDQGTQFESLLFAEVCTLLGITKTRTTPFRPQSDGQSERNIKTLTKMIAMATED
;
A
#
# COMPACT_ATOMS: atom_id res chain seq x y z
N MET A 1 -25.38 6.52 -28.70
CA MET A 1 -26.08 5.32 -28.28
C MET A 1 -25.20 4.09 -28.31
N CYS A 2 -24.50 3.90 -29.40
CA CYS A 2 -23.53 2.81 -29.44
C CYS A 2 -22.48 2.87 -28.32
N SER A 3 -22.13 4.06 -27.92
CA SER A 3 -21.16 4.25 -26.85
C SER A 3 -21.61 3.66 -25.51
N SER A 4 -22.92 3.72 -25.23
CA SER A 4 -23.41 3.16 -23.98
C SER A 4 -23.37 1.64 -23.95
N ASP A 5 -23.59 1.01 -25.09
CA ASP A 5 -23.52 -0.44 -25.20
C ASP A 5 -22.09 -0.94 -25.14
N LEU A 6 -21.17 -0.25 -25.77
CA LEU A 6 -19.74 -0.52 -25.65
C LEU A 6 -19.27 -0.36 -24.22
N TYR A 7 -19.76 0.66 -23.56
CA TYR A 7 -19.44 0.91 -22.18
C TYR A 7 -19.88 -0.24 -21.28
N LYS A 8 -21.10 -0.72 -21.47
CA LYS A 8 -21.61 -1.84 -20.68
C LYS A 8 -20.80 -3.11 -20.88
N THR A 9 -20.45 -3.40 -22.11
CA THR A 9 -19.65 -4.56 -22.45
C THR A 9 -18.29 -4.49 -21.79
N THR A 10 -17.67 -3.34 -21.90
CA THR A 10 -16.36 -3.12 -21.29
C THR A 10 -16.44 -3.20 -19.77
N GLY A 11 -17.52 -2.72 -19.21
CA GLY A 11 -17.74 -2.81 -17.77
C GLY A 11 -17.82 -4.25 -17.27
N ARG A 12 -18.46 -5.11 -18.04
CA ARG A 12 -18.53 -6.52 -17.66
C ARG A 12 -17.17 -7.20 -17.71
N GLY A 13 -16.38 -6.88 -18.72
CA GLY A 13 -15.04 -7.42 -18.82
C GLY A 13 -14.18 -7.02 -17.63
N ARG A 14 -14.28 -5.78 -17.22
CA ARG A 14 -13.54 -5.31 -16.06
C ARG A 14 -14.00 -5.94 -14.75
N ARG A 15 -15.30 -6.23 -14.64
CA ARG A 15 -15.79 -6.91 -13.45
C ARG A 15 -15.24 -8.31 -13.28
N ALA A 16 -14.98 -8.99 -14.39
CA ALA A 16 -14.33 -10.28 -14.32
C ALA A 16 -12.95 -10.18 -13.69
N GLY A 17 -12.20 -9.11 -14.01
CA GLY A 17 -10.88 -8.88 -13.40
C GLY A 17 -10.92 -8.52 -11.92
N LEU A 18 -12.06 -8.08 -11.41
CA LEU A 18 -12.19 -7.72 -9.98
C LEU A 18 -12.20 -8.94 -9.04
N LYS A 19 -12.36 -10.12 -9.56
CA LYS A 19 -12.38 -11.35 -8.76
C LYS A 19 -11.01 -11.74 -8.23
N ASP A 20 -9.98 -11.09 -8.71
CA ASP A 20 -8.62 -11.58 -8.59
C ASP A 20 -7.95 -11.29 -7.28
N HIS A 21 -8.66 -10.67 -6.35
CA HIS A 21 -8.01 -10.19 -5.15
C HIS A 21 -8.43 -10.92 -3.89
N ARG A 22 -8.94 -12.12 -4.06
CA ARG A 22 -9.21 -12.99 -2.90
C ARG A 22 -7.89 -13.51 -2.37
N VAL A 23 -7.66 -13.23 -1.11
CA VAL A 23 -6.46 -13.66 -0.40
C VAL A 23 -6.80 -14.93 0.35
N GLY A 24 -5.95 -15.95 0.20
CA GLY A 24 -6.22 -17.28 0.76
C GLY A 24 -5.52 -17.57 2.08
N TYR A 25 -4.45 -16.81 2.44
CA TYR A 25 -3.67 -17.05 3.65
C TYR A 25 -2.93 -15.79 4.09
N PRO A 26 -2.47 -15.75 5.35
CA PRO A 26 -1.74 -14.58 5.87
C PRO A 26 -0.46 -14.31 5.06
N LEU A 27 -0.20 -13.04 4.82
CA LEU A 27 0.99 -12.54 4.09
C LEU A 27 1.06 -12.96 2.63
N GLU A 28 -0.01 -13.50 2.07
CA GLU A 28 -0.06 -13.71 0.62
C GLU A 28 -0.02 -12.38 -0.11
N ARG A 29 -0.83 -11.43 0.35
CA ARG A 29 -0.88 -10.08 -0.21
C ARG A 29 -0.77 -9.05 0.90
N VAL A 30 0.20 -8.17 0.76
CA VAL A 30 0.44 -7.07 1.69
C VAL A 30 0.20 -5.75 0.97
N CYS A 31 -0.51 -4.86 1.61
CA CYS A 31 -0.78 -3.52 1.09
C CYS A 31 0.10 -2.51 1.83
N ILE A 32 0.70 -1.59 1.09
CA ILE A 32 1.54 -0.54 1.67
C ILE A 32 1.04 0.83 1.24
N ASP A 33 1.17 1.78 2.16
CA ASP A 33 0.83 3.16 1.89
C ASP A 33 1.68 4.07 2.77
N ILE A 34 1.84 5.33 2.39
CA ILE A 34 2.58 6.32 3.16
C ILE A 34 1.62 7.41 3.61
N VAL A 35 1.67 7.71 4.89
CA VAL A 35 0.90 8.80 5.48
C VAL A 35 1.85 9.88 5.97
N GLY A 36 1.39 11.13 5.89
CA GLY A 36 2.19 12.30 6.24
C GLY A 36 2.27 13.27 5.05
N PRO A 37 3.09 14.30 5.17
CA PRO A 37 3.95 14.63 6.31
C PRO A 37 3.15 15.08 7.52
N PHE A 38 3.60 14.66 8.70
CA PHE A 38 2.99 15.08 9.96
C PHE A 38 3.55 16.44 10.40
N PRO A 39 2.82 17.18 11.24
CA PRO A 39 3.33 18.43 11.79
C PRO A 39 4.66 18.20 12.50
N GLN A 40 5.52 19.17 12.41
CA GLN A 40 6.87 19.06 12.90
C GLN A 40 6.88 18.86 14.42
N SER A 41 7.17 17.65 14.82
CA SER A 41 7.58 17.36 16.19
C SER A 41 9.10 17.44 16.25
N ASP A 42 9.65 17.39 17.45
CA ASP A 42 11.10 17.41 17.64
C ASP A 42 11.81 16.18 17.06
N HIS A 43 11.06 15.32 16.41
CA HIS A 43 11.59 14.10 15.80
C HIS A 43 11.87 14.31 14.32
N VAL A 44 12.91 13.65 13.85
CA VAL A 44 13.34 13.70 12.45
C VAL A 44 12.30 13.06 11.53
N ASN A 45 11.49 12.15 12.05
CA ASN A 45 10.53 11.40 11.26
C ASN A 45 9.26 12.21 10.99
N LYS A 46 8.93 12.39 9.73
CA LYS A 46 7.78 13.17 9.28
C LYS A 46 6.70 12.33 8.61
N ASN A 47 7.01 11.11 8.26
CA ASN A 47 6.13 10.23 7.50
C ASN A 47 6.04 8.88 8.19
N ALA A 48 5.02 8.13 7.85
CA ALA A 48 4.88 6.76 8.32
C ALA A 48 4.51 5.85 7.17
N LEU A 49 5.15 4.68 7.12
CA LEU A 49 4.78 3.62 6.20
C LEU A 49 3.79 2.72 6.91
N VAL A 50 2.62 2.55 6.33
CA VAL A 50 1.57 1.67 6.84
C VAL A 50 1.59 0.40 6.01
N VAL A 51 1.78 -0.73 6.67
CA VAL A 51 1.86 -2.04 6.04
C VAL A 51 0.72 -2.88 6.58
N THR A 52 -0.16 -3.35 5.70
CA THR A 52 -1.35 -4.10 6.09
C THR A 52 -1.37 -5.46 5.41
N ASP A 53 -1.54 -6.51 6.20
CA ASP A 53 -1.81 -7.83 5.65
C ASP A 53 -3.26 -7.89 5.20
N CYS A 54 -3.48 -8.16 3.93
CA CYS A 54 -4.82 -8.14 3.36
C CYS A 54 -5.71 -9.28 3.85
N PHE A 55 -5.14 -10.36 4.34
CA PHE A 55 -5.89 -11.50 4.86
C PHE A 55 -6.34 -11.29 6.31
N THR A 56 -5.41 -11.04 7.21
CA THR A 56 -5.69 -10.90 8.64
C THR A 56 -6.15 -9.50 9.03
N LYS A 57 -5.90 -8.50 8.16
CA LYS A 57 -6.08 -7.08 8.43
C LYS A 57 -5.12 -6.53 9.48
N TYR A 58 -4.08 -7.28 9.82
CA TYR A 58 -3.04 -6.84 10.72
C TYR A 58 -2.26 -5.68 10.11
N VAL A 59 -1.97 -4.67 10.91
CA VAL A 59 -1.32 -3.44 10.48
C VAL A 59 -0.04 -3.21 11.28
N GLU A 60 1.04 -2.91 10.55
CA GLU A 60 2.29 -2.40 11.13
C GLU A 60 2.52 -0.98 10.61
N ILE A 61 3.11 -0.14 11.47
CA ILE A 61 3.41 1.24 11.11
C ILE A 61 4.87 1.51 11.44
N TYR A 62 5.59 2.06 10.46
CA TYR A 62 7.01 2.38 10.59
C TYR A 62 7.22 3.87 10.36
N ALA A 63 7.84 4.54 11.32
CA ALA A 63 8.20 5.93 11.18
C ALA A 63 9.34 6.11 10.18
N MET A 64 9.24 7.13 9.33
CA MET A 64 10.25 7.39 8.30
C MET A 64 10.58 8.89 8.24
N PRO A 65 11.86 9.24 8.01
CA PRO A 65 12.25 10.65 7.89
C PRO A 65 11.76 11.29 6.59
N ASN A 66 11.57 10.50 5.53
CA ASN A 66 11.15 10.97 4.22
C ASN A 66 10.36 9.89 3.50
N GLN A 67 9.93 10.20 2.27
CA GLN A 67 9.17 9.27 1.43
C GLN A 67 9.98 8.71 0.27
N GLU A 68 11.29 8.78 0.34
CA GLU A 68 12.14 8.33 -0.75
C GLU A 68 12.08 6.81 -0.93
N ALA A 69 12.24 6.36 -2.16
CA ALA A 69 12.22 4.94 -2.49
C ALA A 69 13.25 4.14 -1.70
N ALA A 70 14.44 4.71 -1.48
CA ALA A 70 15.49 4.07 -0.69
C ALA A 70 15.06 3.85 0.76
N THR A 71 14.40 4.84 1.35
CA THR A 71 13.91 4.75 2.73
C THR A 71 12.83 3.70 2.86
N VAL A 72 11.85 3.72 1.94
CA VAL A 72 10.76 2.73 1.94
C VAL A 72 11.31 1.33 1.76
N SER A 73 12.21 1.14 0.81
CA SER A 73 12.82 -0.17 0.55
C SER A 73 13.58 -0.69 1.76
N LYS A 74 14.33 0.18 2.43
CA LYS A 74 15.09 -0.18 3.62
C LYS A 74 14.16 -0.62 4.76
N VAL A 75 13.10 0.12 5.00
CA VAL A 75 12.12 -0.22 6.04
C VAL A 75 11.46 -1.57 5.73
N MET A 76 11.03 -1.77 4.49
CA MET A 76 10.41 -3.03 4.09
C MET A 76 11.36 -4.21 4.27
N VAL A 77 12.58 -4.10 3.79
CA VAL A 77 13.54 -5.20 3.85
C VAL A 77 14.04 -5.44 5.27
N CYS A 78 14.48 -4.39 5.95
CA CYS A 78 15.17 -4.54 7.24
C CYS A 78 14.22 -4.73 8.42
N GLU A 79 12.99 -4.25 8.31
CA GLU A 79 12.06 -4.31 9.44
C GLU A 79 10.88 -5.23 9.20
N PHE A 80 10.20 -5.10 8.07
CA PHE A 80 9.00 -5.91 7.83
C PHE A 80 9.34 -7.33 7.37
N PHE A 81 10.12 -7.47 6.32
CA PHE A 81 10.39 -8.80 5.75
C PHE A 81 11.21 -9.69 6.68
N THR A 82 12.08 -9.11 7.47
CA THR A 82 12.87 -9.87 8.45
C THR A 82 12.02 -10.41 9.59
N ARG A 83 10.94 -9.72 9.92
CA ARG A 83 10.05 -10.15 11.02
C ARG A 83 8.94 -11.06 10.56
N PHE A 84 8.34 -10.79 9.42
CA PHE A 84 7.12 -11.46 8.98
C PHE A 84 7.33 -12.35 7.77
N GLY A 85 8.40 -12.15 7.03
CA GLY A 85 8.66 -12.86 5.80
C GLY A 85 8.28 -12.04 4.57
N VAL A 86 8.59 -12.61 3.40
CA VAL A 86 8.39 -11.95 2.12
C VAL A 86 7.02 -12.34 1.58
N PRO A 87 6.14 -11.37 1.26
CA PRO A 87 4.83 -11.69 0.72
C PRO A 87 4.93 -12.12 -0.74
N GLU A 88 3.91 -12.79 -1.23
CA GLU A 88 3.81 -13.14 -2.64
C GLU A 88 3.46 -11.91 -3.48
N TYR A 89 2.51 -11.10 -2.99
CA TYR A 89 2.06 -9.89 -3.68
C TYR A 89 2.21 -8.67 -2.78
N LEU A 90 2.73 -7.60 -3.36
CA LEU A 90 2.83 -6.31 -2.67
C LEU A 90 2.03 -5.28 -3.44
N HIS A 91 1.01 -4.72 -2.79
CA HIS A 91 0.08 -3.78 -3.41
C HIS A 91 0.32 -2.37 -2.87
N SER A 92 0.37 -1.39 -3.78
CA SER A 92 0.51 0.01 -3.40
C SER A 92 -0.27 0.90 -4.36
N ASP A 93 -0.34 2.19 -4.05
CA ASP A 93 -0.80 3.17 -5.03
C ASP A 93 0.29 3.41 -6.08
N GLN A 94 0.08 4.40 -6.96
CA GLN A 94 1.01 4.75 -8.02
C GLN A 94 1.99 5.84 -7.61
N GLY A 95 2.26 5.97 -6.32
CA GLY A 95 3.24 6.94 -5.81
C GLY A 95 4.62 6.72 -6.41
N THR A 96 5.34 7.81 -6.61
CA THR A 96 6.66 7.80 -7.27
C THR A 96 7.64 6.87 -6.57
N GLN A 97 7.61 6.83 -5.25
CA GLN A 97 8.50 5.99 -4.46
C GLN A 97 8.24 4.49 -4.68
N PHE A 98 6.99 4.11 -4.97
CA PHE A 98 6.63 2.73 -5.23
C PHE A 98 6.80 2.33 -6.68
N GLU A 99 6.85 3.30 -7.59
CA GLU A 99 7.04 3.08 -9.02
C GLU A 99 8.51 3.25 -9.43
N SER A 100 9.41 3.48 -8.49
CA SER A 100 10.82 3.68 -8.77
C SER A 100 11.49 2.38 -9.22
N LEU A 101 12.58 2.53 -9.97
CA LEU A 101 13.38 1.39 -10.41
C LEU A 101 13.96 0.63 -9.22
N LEU A 102 14.42 1.33 -8.20
CA LEU A 102 14.98 0.71 -7.00
C LEU A 102 13.97 -0.20 -6.32
N PHE A 103 12.75 0.28 -6.12
CA PHE A 103 11.71 -0.50 -5.48
C PHE A 103 11.32 -1.71 -6.33
N ALA A 104 11.23 -1.52 -7.64
CA ALA A 104 10.95 -2.61 -8.58
C ALA A 104 12.03 -3.69 -8.52
N GLU A 105 13.30 -3.29 -8.45
CA GLU A 105 14.41 -4.23 -8.36
C GLU A 105 14.37 -5.02 -7.05
N VAL A 106 14.06 -4.38 -5.94
CA VAL A 106 13.92 -5.06 -4.66
C VAL A 106 12.82 -6.13 -4.73
N CYS A 107 11.68 -5.79 -5.29
CA CYS A 107 10.59 -6.75 -5.46
C CYS A 107 11.00 -7.92 -6.36
N THR A 108 11.68 -7.65 -7.45
CA THR A 108 12.16 -8.68 -8.37
C THR A 108 13.14 -9.63 -7.69
N LEU A 109 14.10 -9.08 -6.96
CA LEU A 109 15.11 -9.89 -6.27
C LEU A 109 14.50 -10.80 -5.21
N LEU A 110 13.44 -10.36 -4.56
CA LEU A 110 12.77 -11.14 -3.52
C LEU A 110 11.64 -12.01 -4.05
N GLY A 111 11.40 -11.99 -5.35
CA GLY A 111 10.33 -12.79 -5.96
C GLY A 111 8.92 -12.27 -5.65
N ILE A 112 8.79 -10.98 -5.35
CA ILE A 112 7.51 -10.37 -5.03
C ILE A 112 6.86 -9.86 -6.30
N THR A 113 5.58 -10.20 -6.49
CA THR A 113 4.79 -9.62 -7.57
C THR A 113 4.20 -8.30 -7.12
N LYS A 114 4.67 -7.21 -7.73
CA LYS A 114 4.21 -5.86 -7.40
C LYS A 114 2.92 -5.57 -8.14
N THR A 115 1.90 -5.14 -7.41
CA THR A 115 0.63 -4.68 -7.97
C THR A 115 0.36 -3.26 -7.53
N ARG A 116 -0.53 -2.57 -8.23
CA ARG A 116 -0.86 -1.19 -7.93
C ARG A 116 -2.34 -0.92 -8.14
N THR A 117 -2.85 0.06 -7.41
CA THR A 117 -4.21 0.53 -7.56
C THR A 117 -4.38 1.21 -8.92
N THR A 118 -5.43 0.86 -9.64
CA THR A 118 -5.76 1.58 -10.89
C THR A 118 -6.60 2.81 -10.57
N PRO A 119 -6.39 3.93 -11.29
CA PRO A 119 -7.09 5.18 -11.00
C PRO A 119 -8.62 5.11 -11.06
N PHE A 120 -9.15 4.11 -11.75
CA PHE A 120 -10.58 4.00 -11.97
C PHE A 120 -11.31 3.11 -10.98
N ARG A 121 -10.69 2.76 -9.85
CA ARG A 121 -11.29 1.84 -8.89
C ARG A 121 -11.13 2.28 -7.44
N PRO A 122 -11.67 3.44 -7.10
CA PRO A 122 -11.58 3.91 -5.71
C PRO A 122 -12.34 3.02 -4.73
N GLN A 123 -13.32 2.26 -5.21
CA GLN A 123 -14.17 1.44 -4.34
C GLN A 123 -13.45 0.25 -3.72
N SER A 124 -12.47 -0.30 -4.39
CA SER A 124 -11.73 -1.43 -3.85
C SER A 124 -10.85 -1.05 -2.67
N ASP A 125 -10.50 0.22 -2.55
CA ASP A 125 -9.62 0.74 -1.51
C ASP A 125 -10.35 1.54 -0.44
N GLY A 126 -11.68 1.68 -0.54
CA GLY A 126 -12.44 2.52 0.37
C GLY A 126 -12.28 2.15 1.83
N GLN A 127 -12.19 0.85 2.14
CA GLN A 127 -12.01 0.38 3.50
C GLN A 127 -10.59 0.62 4.00
N SER A 128 -9.61 0.44 3.14
CA SER A 128 -8.21 0.74 3.45
C SER A 128 -8.02 2.23 3.71
N GLU A 129 -8.63 3.07 2.90
CA GLU A 129 -8.58 4.52 3.09
C GLU A 129 -9.16 4.95 4.43
N ARG A 130 -10.28 4.36 4.85
CA ARG A 130 -10.89 4.65 6.14
C ARG A 130 -9.95 4.26 7.27
N ASN A 131 -9.36 3.10 7.20
CA ASN A 131 -8.43 2.62 8.21
C ASN A 131 -7.21 3.54 8.29
N ILE A 132 -6.68 3.94 7.15
CA ILE A 132 -5.53 4.85 7.09
C ILE A 132 -5.88 6.20 7.69
N LYS A 133 -7.05 6.75 7.40
CA LYS A 133 -7.50 8.02 7.99
C LYS A 133 -7.61 7.91 9.50
N THR A 134 -8.16 6.83 10.00
CA THR A 134 -8.29 6.59 11.44
C THR A 134 -6.91 6.49 12.08
N LEU A 135 -6.00 5.73 11.48
CA LEU A 135 -4.64 5.58 11.98
C LEU A 135 -3.87 6.90 11.93
N THR A 136 -4.01 7.65 10.85
CA THR A 136 -3.38 8.97 10.73
C THR A 136 -3.84 9.88 11.85
N LYS A 137 -5.13 9.87 12.15
CA LYS A 137 -5.71 10.66 13.22
C LYS A 137 -5.16 10.23 14.58
N MET A 138 -5.07 8.94 14.82
CA MET A 138 -4.50 8.41 16.06
C MET A 138 -3.03 8.79 16.24
N ILE A 139 -2.25 8.69 15.17
CA ILE A 139 -0.84 9.06 15.19
C ILE A 139 -0.69 10.56 15.44
N ALA A 140 -1.50 11.38 14.78
CA ALA A 140 -1.48 12.82 14.98
C ALA A 140 -1.79 13.19 16.43
N MET A 141 -2.79 12.55 17.03
CA MET A 141 -3.13 12.78 18.43
C MET A 141 -2.00 12.35 19.38
N ALA A 142 -1.31 11.28 19.06
CA ALA A 142 -0.18 10.79 19.87
C ALA A 142 1.05 11.69 19.77
N THR A 143 1.19 12.47 18.69
CA THR A 143 2.35 13.35 18.49
C THR A 143 2.13 14.76 18.98
N GLU A 144 0.92 15.13 19.36
CA GLU A 144 0.62 16.46 19.91
C GLU A 144 1.01 16.61 21.39
N ASP A 145 1.30 15.53 22.04
CA ASP A 145 1.83 15.50 23.39
C ASP A 145 3.35 15.56 23.38
#